data_87af6d5790b54061dbc7a76c4d15f480
#
_entry.id   87af6d5790b54061dbc7a76c4d15f480
#
_cell.length_a   1.000
_cell.length_b   1.000
_cell.length_c   1.000
_cell.angle_alpha   90.00
_cell.angle_beta   90.00
_cell.angle_gamma   90.00
#
_symmetry.space_group_name_H-M   'P 1'
#
loop_
_entity.id
_entity.type
_entity.pdbx_description
1 polymer ?
#
loop_
_entity_poly.entity_id
_entity_poly.type
_entity_poly.pdbx_seq_one_letter_code
_entity_poly.pdbx_strand_id
1 'polypeptide(L)'
;MLTIFGRKNVSGQGFCDGVSRRDFLTIGGMALGGISLKQTLRAESEANTGKNHKAIINIYLPGGPPHLDMWDPKPDAPAEIRGEFSAIATKVPGIFVSEMFPRMAELMDKFVLVRSLSDSDGAHDAYQCMTGRRKGTRQPPGGWPSGGAWVSKMQGQVTSAIPTNVALMYKTGNRTWGEPGDGGFLGVAHAPFNLIGREARSRPENMTLNGITLEKLQDRTSLMRSLDRFRRDADQRGQMDSLDIYTQQAMGILTTSRLIDALDLSKEDPRIVARYGQSSEAFQRDGAPPMVENFCLARRLVEAGARFVSLNFSRWDWHGSDGMNYPKCREECPRLDQGLAALVTDLHERGLDQDVSVVVWGEFGRTPKINGNNSRDHWPQANTAVLAGGGMRTGQAIGSTNRYGEQPQLRPVTFQEVFATLYHCAGVDAQNTRIFDLSGVPQYLVDPGNKPLHELV
;
A
#
# COMPACT_ATOMS: atom_id res chain seq x y z
N MET A 1 -32.02 -19.69 -16.12
CA MET A 1 -31.14 -20.21 -17.19
C MET A 1 -31.84 -19.98 -18.50
N LEU A 2 -31.32 -19.09 -19.34
CA LEU A 2 -31.93 -18.78 -20.66
C LEU A 2 -31.33 -19.74 -21.69
N THR A 3 -32.13 -20.63 -22.27
CA THR A 3 -31.68 -21.54 -23.33
C THR A 3 -32.05 -20.94 -24.66
N ILE A 4 -31.07 -20.64 -25.51
CA ILE A 4 -31.23 -20.04 -26.82
C ILE A 4 -30.98 -21.14 -27.86
N PHE A 5 -32.01 -21.46 -28.63
CA PHE A 5 -31.93 -22.43 -29.73
C PHE A 5 -31.61 -21.70 -31.06
N GLY A 6 -30.46 -22.00 -31.67
CA GLY A 6 -30.07 -21.47 -32.97
C GLY A 6 -30.02 -22.55 -34.04
N ARG A 7 -30.12 -22.17 -35.33
CA ARG A 7 -29.94 -23.09 -36.47
C ARG A 7 -28.45 -23.50 -36.56
N LYS A 8 -28.21 -24.81 -36.73
CA LYS A 8 -26.86 -25.34 -36.95
C LYS A 8 -26.22 -24.69 -38.17
N ASN A 9 -25.10 -24.04 -37.97
CA ASN A 9 -24.31 -23.52 -39.10
C ASN A 9 -23.27 -24.57 -39.51
N VAL A 10 -23.15 -24.82 -40.83
CA VAL A 10 -22.37 -25.91 -41.40
C VAL A 10 -20.86 -25.63 -41.42
N SER A 11 -20.42 -24.49 -40.89
CA SER A 11 -19.00 -24.03 -40.95
C SER A 11 -18.21 -24.15 -39.64
N GLY A 12 -18.39 -25.18 -38.86
CA GLY A 12 -17.40 -25.67 -37.87
C GLY A 12 -16.84 -24.71 -36.79
N GLN A 13 -17.33 -23.48 -36.63
CA GLN A 13 -16.85 -22.47 -35.70
C GLN A 13 -17.91 -21.98 -34.69
N GLY A 14 -18.84 -22.85 -34.31
CA GLY A 14 -19.84 -22.53 -33.26
C GLY A 14 -19.63 -23.29 -31.96
N PHE A 15 -20.25 -22.82 -30.87
CA PHE A 15 -20.42 -23.62 -29.66
C PHE A 15 -21.31 -24.85 -29.98
N CYS A 16 -21.33 -25.86 -29.13
CA CYS A 16 -22.14 -27.07 -29.31
C CYS A 16 -23.65 -26.81 -29.40
N ASP A 17 -24.13 -25.60 -29.06
CA ASP A 17 -25.51 -25.10 -29.21
C ASP A 17 -25.75 -24.38 -30.53
N GLY A 18 -24.76 -24.26 -31.42
CA GLY A 18 -24.87 -23.66 -32.74
C GLY A 18 -24.83 -22.14 -32.81
N VAL A 19 -24.59 -21.44 -31.69
CA VAL A 19 -24.44 -19.97 -31.63
C VAL A 19 -22.99 -19.57 -31.85
N SER A 20 -22.71 -18.66 -32.79
CA SER A 20 -21.35 -18.16 -32.98
C SER A 20 -20.94 -17.25 -31.78
N ARG A 21 -19.63 -17.20 -31.47
CA ARG A 21 -19.12 -16.27 -30.43
C ARG A 21 -19.54 -14.83 -30.71
N ARG A 22 -19.66 -14.43 -31.95
CA ARG A 22 -20.06 -13.09 -32.35
C ARG A 22 -21.55 -12.84 -32.06
N ASP A 23 -22.42 -13.83 -32.33
CA ASP A 23 -23.86 -13.73 -32.07
C ASP A 23 -24.15 -13.74 -30.57
N PHE A 24 -23.43 -14.57 -29.80
CA PHE A 24 -23.53 -14.59 -28.35
C PHE A 24 -23.17 -13.23 -27.72
N LEU A 25 -22.10 -12.58 -28.18
CA LEU A 25 -21.70 -11.25 -27.73
C LEU A 25 -22.68 -10.15 -28.14
N THR A 26 -23.35 -10.31 -29.29
CA THR A 26 -24.35 -9.37 -29.77
C THR A 26 -25.66 -9.50 -28.99
N ILE A 27 -26.08 -10.72 -28.64
CA ILE A 27 -27.28 -10.99 -27.84
C ILE A 27 -27.10 -10.49 -26.39
N GLY A 28 -25.92 -10.65 -25.80
CA GLY A 28 -25.59 -10.10 -24.47
C GLY A 28 -25.69 -8.57 -24.40
N GLY A 29 -25.44 -7.88 -25.52
CA GLY A 29 -25.50 -6.43 -25.57
C GLY A 29 -26.92 -5.85 -25.59
N MET A 30 -27.91 -6.60 -26.10
CA MET A 30 -29.30 -6.15 -26.07
C MET A 30 -29.95 -6.24 -24.68
N ALA A 31 -29.43 -7.09 -23.82
CA ALA A 31 -29.93 -7.29 -22.43
C ALA A 31 -29.48 -6.21 -21.46
N LEU A 32 -28.49 -5.40 -21.80
CA LEU A 32 -27.83 -4.39 -20.91
C LEU A 32 -28.08 -2.94 -21.38
N GLY A 33 -29.26 -2.63 -21.90
CA GLY A 33 -29.64 -1.24 -22.19
C GLY A 33 -28.90 -0.57 -23.35
N GLY A 34 -28.49 -1.34 -24.36
CA GLY A 34 -27.95 -0.81 -25.62
C GLY A 34 -26.42 -0.76 -25.73
N ILE A 35 -25.69 -1.08 -24.66
CA ILE A 35 -24.23 -1.23 -24.69
C ILE A 35 -23.90 -2.71 -24.94
N SER A 36 -23.25 -3.05 -26.06
CA SER A 36 -22.88 -4.43 -26.35
C SER A 36 -21.72 -4.87 -25.43
N LEU A 37 -21.72 -6.13 -24.95
CA LEU A 37 -20.60 -6.71 -24.22
C LEU A 37 -19.26 -6.50 -24.95
N LYS A 38 -19.31 -6.49 -26.31
CA LYS A 38 -18.13 -6.16 -27.13
C LYS A 38 -17.68 -4.71 -26.97
N GLN A 39 -18.62 -3.76 -26.85
CA GLN A 39 -18.28 -2.35 -26.59
C GLN A 39 -17.76 -2.15 -25.17
N THR A 40 -18.34 -2.85 -24.19
CA THR A 40 -17.86 -2.85 -22.81
C THR A 40 -16.45 -3.44 -22.72
N LEU A 41 -16.22 -4.63 -23.29
CA LEU A 41 -14.89 -5.27 -23.33
C LEU A 41 -13.86 -4.46 -24.13
N ARG A 42 -14.30 -3.72 -25.14
CA ARG A 42 -13.43 -2.82 -25.90
C ARG A 42 -13.13 -1.54 -25.12
N ALA A 43 -14.12 -0.95 -24.47
CA ALA A 43 -13.93 0.19 -23.55
C ALA A 43 -13.05 -0.19 -22.34
N GLU A 44 -13.24 -1.37 -21.77
CA GLU A 44 -12.39 -1.94 -20.73
C GLU A 44 -10.95 -2.17 -21.22
N SER A 45 -10.78 -2.67 -22.45
CA SER A 45 -9.48 -2.87 -23.08
C SER A 45 -8.78 -1.55 -23.43
N GLU A 46 -9.53 -0.56 -23.94
CA GLU A 46 -9.03 0.77 -24.29
C GLU A 46 -8.78 1.63 -23.02
N ALA A 47 -9.63 1.49 -21.99
CA ALA A 47 -9.44 2.13 -20.68
C ALA A 47 -8.41 1.41 -19.79
N ASN A 48 -7.94 0.23 -20.19
CA ASN A 48 -7.07 -0.66 -19.41
C ASN A 48 -7.67 -1.07 -18.04
N THR A 49 -9.01 -0.97 -17.90
CA THR A 49 -9.76 -1.28 -16.68
C THR A 49 -10.10 -2.77 -16.54
N GLY A 50 -9.97 -3.54 -17.61
CA GLY A 50 -10.26 -4.98 -17.64
C GLY A 50 -9.11 -5.90 -17.23
N LYS A 51 -7.95 -5.35 -16.86
CA LYS A 51 -6.90 -6.11 -16.15
C LYS A 51 -7.01 -5.74 -14.68
N ASN A 52 -7.62 -6.64 -13.90
CA ASN A 52 -7.57 -6.59 -12.45
C ASN A 52 -6.11 -6.45 -12.00
N HIS A 53 -5.63 -5.22 -11.85
CA HIS A 53 -4.32 -5.02 -11.27
C HIS A 53 -4.49 -4.86 -9.77
N LYS A 54 -4.09 -5.88 -9.07
CA LYS A 54 -4.01 -5.85 -7.62
C LYS A 54 -2.97 -4.84 -7.16
N ALA A 55 -3.26 -4.11 -6.09
CA ALA A 55 -2.36 -3.11 -5.54
C ALA A 55 -2.38 -3.09 -4.01
N ILE A 56 -1.33 -2.50 -3.43
CA ILE A 56 -1.17 -2.34 -1.98
C ILE A 56 -0.86 -0.88 -1.69
N ILE A 57 -1.57 -0.28 -0.74
CA ILE A 57 -1.26 1.03 -0.14
C ILE A 57 -0.72 0.77 1.26
N ASN A 58 0.54 1.10 1.49
CA ASN A 58 1.24 0.93 2.77
C ASN A 58 1.40 2.28 3.46
N ILE A 59 0.65 2.49 4.54
CA ILE A 59 0.62 3.72 5.33
C ILE A 59 1.43 3.51 6.60
N TYR A 60 2.55 4.18 6.68
CA TYR A 60 3.46 4.10 7.80
C TYR A 60 3.27 5.28 8.75
N LEU A 61 3.13 4.97 10.02
CA LEU A 61 2.97 5.92 11.14
C LEU A 61 4.28 5.98 11.94
N PRO A 62 5.21 6.87 11.58
CA PRO A 62 6.56 6.87 12.17
C PRO A 62 6.57 7.24 13.64
N GLY A 63 7.30 6.47 14.44
CA GLY A 63 7.55 6.79 15.82
C GLY A 63 6.76 5.97 16.84
N GLY A 64 6.06 4.92 16.45
CA GLY A 64 5.30 4.05 17.35
C GLY A 64 3.97 4.64 17.81
N PRO A 65 2.91 4.51 16.99
CA PRO A 65 1.56 4.98 17.34
C PRO A 65 1.06 4.29 18.61
N PRO A 66 0.37 5.02 19.51
CA PRO A 66 -0.08 4.49 20.78
C PRO A 66 -1.30 3.59 20.63
N HIS A 67 -1.09 2.30 20.41
CA HIS A 67 -2.13 1.32 20.11
C HIS A 67 -3.29 1.31 21.10
N LEU A 68 -3.02 1.52 22.40
CA LEU A 68 -4.04 1.60 23.46
C LEU A 68 -4.92 2.85 23.35
N ASP A 69 -4.35 3.96 22.89
CA ASP A 69 -5.06 5.24 22.76
C ASP A 69 -5.76 5.38 21.40
N MET A 70 -5.60 4.38 20.51
CA MET A 70 -6.15 4.38 19.15
C MET A 70 -7.11 3.21 18.90
N TRP A 71 -6.59 2.00 18.74
CA TRP A 71 -7.34 0.87 18.18
C TRP A 71 -7.51 -0.36 19.10
N ASP A 72 -6.84 -0.34 20.25
CA ASP A 72 -6.96 -1.39 21.28
C ASP A 72 -7.24 -0.82 22.70
N PRO A 73 -8.28 0.03 22.87
CA PRO A 73 -8.57 0.64 24.16
C PRO A 73 -8.90 -0.41 25.23
N LYS A 74 -8.50 -0.12 26.48
CA LYS A 74 -8.71 -0.98 27.64
C LYS A 74 -9.61 -0.27 28.67
N PRO A 75 -10.92 -0.11 28.43
CA PRO A 75 -11.81 0.68 29.28
C PRO A 75 -11.89 0.21 30.73
N ASP A 76 -11.72 -1.10 30.94
CA ASP A 76 -11.79 -1.73 32.28
C ASP A 76 -10.44 -1.75 33.02
N ALA A 77 -9.36 -1.22 32.39
CA ALA A 77 -8.06 -1.12 33.03
C ALA A 77 -8.00 0.05 34.01
N PRO A 78 -7.07 0.03 35.00
CA PRO A 78 -6.80 1.19 35.87
C PRO A 78 -6.48 2.45 35.05
N ALA A 79 -6.74 3.64 35.63
CA ALA A 79 -6.59 4.92 34.93
C ALA A 79 -5.19 5.15 34.35
N GLU A 80 -4.15 4.69 35.04
CA GLU A 80 -2.76 4.77 34.59
C GLU A 80 -2.43 3.89 33.38
N ILE A 81 -3.35 3.02 32.96
CA ILE A 81 -3.27 2.19 31.74
C ILE A 81 -4.31 2.67 30.72
N ARG A 82 -5.57 2.85 31.15
CA ARG A 82 -6.67 3.23 30.27
C ARG A 82 -6.42 4.57 29.56
N GLY A 83 -5.78 5.50 30.24
CA GLY A 83 -5.51 6.84 29.70
C GLY A 83 -6.71 7.77 29.73
N GLU A 84 -6.62 8.85 28.93
CA GLU A 84 -7.60 9.93 28.91
C GLU A 84 -8.77 9.71 27.95
N PHE A 85 -8.59 8.83 26.93
CA PHE A 85 -9.60 8.66 25.88
C PHE A 85 -10.60 7.58 26.21
N SER A 86 -11.87 7.87 25.92
CA SER A 86 -12.95 6.91 26.05
C SER A 86 -12.94 5.90 24.89
N ALA A 87 -13.37 4.68 25.17
CA ALA A 87 -13.67 3.71 24.13
C ALA A 87 -15.09 3.92 23.60
N ILE A 88 -15.24 3.95 22.28
CA ILE A 88 -16.54 4.03 21.62
C ILE A 88 -16.86 2.72 20.90
N ALA A 89 -18.14 2.35 20.89
CA ALA A 89 -18.62 1.20 20.12
C ALA A 89 -18.52 1.50 18.62
N THR A 90 -18.22 0.47 17.85
CA THR A 90 -18.20 0.57 16.40
C THR A 90 -19.47 -0.03 15.79
N LYS A 91 -19.66 0.14 14.49
CA LYS A 91 -20.73 -0.50 13.72
C LYS A 91 -20.73 -2.04 13.85
N VAL A 92 -19.58 -2.64 14.16
CA VAL A 92 -19.46 -4.08 14.39
C VAL A 92 -19.56 -4.38 15.88
N PRO A 93 -20.58 -5.13 16.32
CA PRO A 93 -20.77 -5.43 17.74
C PRO A 93 -19.54 -6.09 18.36
N GLY A 94 -19.18 -5.67 19.56
CA GLY A 94 -18.04 -6.21 20.32
C GLY A 94 -16.67 -5.60 19.94
N ILE A 95 -16.60 -4.76 18.92
CA ILE A 95 -15.38 -4.01 18.58
C ILE A 95 -15.52 -2.57 19.06
N PHE A 96 -14.53 -2.13 19.82
CA PHE A 96 -14.42 -0.76 20.32
C PHE A 96 -13.12 -0.14 19.82
N VAL A 97 -13.12 1.16 19.57
CA VAL A 97 -11.94 1.97 19.25
C VAL A 97 -11.92 3.22 20.13
N SER A 98 -10.84 3.98 20.13
CA SER A 98 -10.79 5.27 20.82
C SER A 98 -11.80 6.25 20.22
N GLU A 99 -12.37 7.12 21.07
CA GLU A 99 -13.24 8.25 20.67
C GLU A 99 -12.60 9.18 19.62
N MET A 100 -11.29 9.09 19.44
CA MET A 100 -10.55 9.82 18.41
C MET A 100 -10.80 9.31 16.98
N PHE A 101 -11.47 8.14 16.81
CA PHE A 101 -11.73 7.47 15.53
C PHE A 101 -13.23 7.24 15.24
N PRO A 102 -14.09 8.28 15.31
CA PRO A 102 -15.54 8.12 15.12
C PRO A 102 -15.93 7.69 13.70
N ARG A 103 -15.22 8.17 12.66
CA ARG A 103 -15.53 7.80 11.27
C ARG A 103 -15.14 6.35 10.99
N MET A 104 -14.00 5.91 11.48
CA MET A 104 -13.58 4.52 11.41
C MET A 104 -14.55 3.61 12.17
N ALA A 105 -15.06 4.04 13.32
CA ALA A 105 -16.07 3.30 14.08
C ALA A 105 -17.34 3.04 13.25
N GLU A 106 -17.83 4.03 12.51
CA GLU A 106 -18.97 3.91 11.60
C GLU A 106 -18.69 3.00 10.38
N LEU A 107 -17.44 2.92 9.94
CA LEU A 107 -17.01 2.12 8.80
C LEU A 107 -16.29 0.81 9.21
N MET A 108 -16.41 0.37 10.47
CA MET A 108 -15.66 -0.77 10.99
C MET A 108 -15.93 -2.07 10.22
N ASP A 109 -17.08 -2.21 9.58
CA ASP A 109 -17.39 -3.31 8.68
C ASP A 109 -16.44 -3.41 7.46
N LYS A 110 -15.69 -2.35 7.15
CA LYS A 110 -14.71 -2.28 6.05
C LYS A 110 -13.25 -2.39 6.50
N PHE A 111 -13.03 -2.47 7.80
CA PHE A 111 -11.70 -2.55 8.40
C PHE A 111 -11.46 -3.89 9.10
N VAL A 112 -10.19 -4.20 9.30
CA VAL A 112 -9.71 -5.25 10.19
C VAL A 112 -8.73 -4.64 11.17
N LEU A 113 -8.88 -4.95 12.46
CA LEU A 113 -7.93 -4.57 13.50
C LEU A 113 -7.09 -5.78 13.89
N VAL A 114 -5.79 -5.78 13.60
CA VAL A 114 -4.85 -6.78 14.12
C VAL A 114 -4.30 -6.25 15.43
N ARG A 115 -4.91 -6.65 16.55
CA ARG A 115 -4.56 -6.13 17.90
C ARG A 115 -3.39 -6.84 18.57
N SER A 116 -2.93 -7.91 17.99
CA SER A 116 -1.87 -8.76 18.53
C SER A 116 -0.61 -8.72 17.68
N LEU A 117 -0.39 -7.62 16.94
CA LEU A 117 0.84 -7.44 16.18
C LEU A 117 2.02 -7.41 17.15
N SER A 118 2.98 -8.27 16.92
CA SER A 118 4.15 -8.46 17.75
C SER A 118 5.39 -8.63 16.87
N ASP A 119 6.51 -9.02 17.46
CA ASP A 119 7.74 -9.25 16.70
C ASP A 119 8.42 -7.96 16.19
N SER A 120 8.10 -6.80 16.78
CA SER A 120 8.83 -5.57 16.49
C SER A 120 10.30 -5.68 16.95
N ASP A 121 11.23 -5.08 16.19
CA ASP A 121 12.62 -4.97 16.60
C ASP A 121 12.88 -3.82 17.57
N GLY A 122 11.88 -2.95 17.78
CA GLY A 122 11.94 -1.82 18.71
C GLY A 122 12.79 -0.65 18.22
N ALA A 123 13.29 -0.70 17.00
CA ALA A 123 14.11 0.35 16.41
C ALA A 123 13.26 1.45 15.78
N HIS A 124 13.73 2.71 15.87
CA HIS A 124 13.11 3.85 15.19
C HIS A 124 13.46 3.87 13.70
N ASP A 125 12.91 2.93 12.94
CA ASP A 125 13.05 2.95 11.49
C ASP A 125 11.84 2.31 10.77
N ALA A 126 11.69 2.64 9.51
CA ALA A 126 10.61 2.13 8.68
C ALA A 126 10.87 0.68 8.19
N TYR A 127 12.07 0.15 8.38
CA TYR A 127 12.55 -1.06 7.71
C TYR A 127 11.60 -2.25 7.84
N GLN A 128 11.13 -2.54 9.07
CA GLN A 128 10.24 -3.68 9.30
C GLN A 128 8.86 -3.47 8.66
N CYS A 129 8.33 -2.25 8.69
CA CYS A 129 7.08 -1.90 8.00
C CYS A 129 7.22 -1.87 6.46
N MET A 130 8.45 -1.80 5.94
CA MET A 130 8.71 -1.83 4.49
C MET A 130 9.10 -3.21 3.98
N THR A 131 9.72 -4.08 4.79
CA THR A 131 10.25 -5.37 4.37
C THR A 131 9.58 -6.58 5.04
N GLY A 132 8.84 -6.39 6.13
CA GLY A 132 8.35 -7.44 7.03
C GLY A 132 9.43 -8.03 7.93
N ARG A 133 10.68 -7.61 7.82
CA ARG A 133 11.84 -8.23 8.48
C ARG A 133 12.49 -7.27 9.48
N ARG A 134 13.01 -7.82 10.58
CA ARG A 134 13.82 -7.05 11.52
C ARG A 134 15.13 -6.61 10.85
N LYS A 135 15.55 -5.38 11.07
CA LYS A 135 16.77 -4.83 10.48
C LYS A 135 18.04 -5.55 10.96
N GLY A 136 18.06 -5.99 12.21
CA GLY A 136 19.18 -6.72 12.82
C GLY A 136 19.33 -8.17 12.36
N THR A 137 18.41 -8.74 11.58
CA THR A 137 18.53 -10.10 11.06
C THR A 137 19.58 -10.19 9.96
N ARG A 138 20.18 -11.37 9.79
CA ARG A 138 21.15 -11.59 8.71
C ARG A 138 20.54 -11.25 7.37
N GLN A 139 21.16 -10.29 6.69
CA GLN A 139 20.71 -9.85 5.38
C GLN A 139 21.46 -10.59 4.27
N PRO A 140 20.79 -10.93 3.15
CA PRO A 140 21.47 -11.41 1.97
C PRO A 140 22.34 -10.31 1.35
N PRO A 141 23.35 -10.65 0.55
CA PRO A 141 24.08 -9.67 -0.25
C PRO A 141 23.11 -8.82 -1.09
N GLY A 142 23.26 -7.49 -1.01
CA GLY A 142 22.33 -6.52 -1.63
C GLY A 142 21.17 -6.10 -0.72
N GLY A 143 20.99 -6.73 0.45
CA GLY A 143 19.91 -6.43 1.40
C GLY A 143 18.57 -7.05 1.04
N TRP A 144 17.60 -7.00 1.98
CA TRP A 144 16.24 -7.45 1.75
C TRP A 144 15.46 -6.45 0.90
N PRO A 145 14.76 -6.92 -0.16
CA PRO A 145 13.85 -6.08 -0.93
C PRO A 145 12.67 -5.58 -0.08
N SER A 146 12.20 -4.38 -0.37
CA SER A 146 10.92 -3.89 0.17
C SER A 146 9.73 -4.69 -0.37
N GLY A 147 8.59 -4.63 0.32
CA GLY A 147 7.34 -5.25 -0.12
C GLY A 147 6.94 -4.84 -1.53
N GLY A 148 7.11 -3.55 -1.85
CA GLY A 148 6.87 -3.04 -3.20
C GLY A 148 7.85 -3.57 -4.24
N ALA A 149 9.12 -3.80 -3.85
CA ALA A 149 10.12 -4.40 -4.75
C ALA A 149 9.74 -5.85 -5.11
N TRP A 150 9.27 -6.63 -4.14
CA TRP A 150 8.73 -7.97 -4.39
C TRP A 150 7.53 -7.97 -5.34
N VAL A 151 6.53 -7.10 -5.08
CA VAL A 151 5.35 -6.97 -5.95
C VAL A 151 5.76 -6.55 -7.36
N SER A 152 6.67 -5.57 -7.47
CA SER A 152 7.23 -5.14 -8.76
C SER A 152 7.90 -6.28 -9.52
N LYS A 153 8.69 -7.10 -8.85
CA LYS A 153 9.37 -8.26 -9.46
C LYS A 153 8.40 -9.33 -9.91
N MET A 154 7.39 -9.63 -9.08
CA MET A 154 6.46 -10.73 -9.33
C MET A 154 5.41 -10.41 -10.40
N GLN A 155 4.92 -9.18 -10.42
CA GLN A 155 3.78 -8.82 -11.25
C GLN A 155 4.11 -7.89 -12.42
N GLY A 156 5.29 -7.25 -12.37
CA GLY A 156 5.69 -6.29 -13.41
C GLY A 156 4.79 -5.07 -13.49
N GLN A 157 4.95 -4.32 -14.56
CA GLN A 157 4.23 -3.07 -14.83
C GLN A 157 2.82 -3.33 -15.36
N VAL A 158 1.85 -2.53 -14.93
CA VAL A 158 0.53 -2.42 -15.59
C VAL A 158 0.67 -1.59 -16.87
N THR A 159 1.45 -0.52 -16.79
CA THR A 159 1.76 0.38 -17.89
C THR A 159 3.16 0.95 -17.71
N SER A 160 3.86 1.23 -18.81
CA SER A 160 5.18 1.87 -18.77
C SER A 160 5.15 3.32 -18.26
N ALA A 161 3.98 3.94 -18.27
CA ALA A 161 3.79 5.33 -17.85
C ALA A 161 3.77 5.54 -16.33
N ILE A 162 3.54 4.46 -15.54
CA ILE A 162 3.43 4.52 -14.07
C ILE A 162 4.41 3.54 -13.46
N PRO A 163 5.28 3.96 -12.53
CA PRO A 163 6.13 3.04 -11.79
C PRO A 163 5.29 2.04 -11.00
N THR A 164 5.74 0.78 -10.97
CA THR A 164 5.04 -0.28 -10.23
C THR A 164 5.08 -0.06 -8.72
N ASN A 165 6.23 0.40 -8.22
CA ASN A 165 6.53 0.65 -6.81
C ASN A 165 6.79 2.14 -6.61
N VAL A 166 5.92 2.82 -5.88
CA VAL A 166 5.94 4.28 -5.71
C VAL A 166 6.02 4.63 -4.24
N ALA A 167 6.78 5.66 -3.88
CA ALA A 167 6.84 6.19 -2.54
C ALA A 167 6.40 7.66 -2.49
N LEU A 168 5.46 7.94 -1.58
CA LEU A 168 5.05 9.27 -1.15
C LEU A 168 5.57 9.50 0.28
N MET A 169 6.88 9.26 0.48
CA MET A 169 7.51 9.32 1.79
C MET A 169 8.41 10.54 1.92
N TYR A 170 8.09 11.39 2.89
CA TYR A 170 8.90 12.56 3.24
C TYR A 170 10.19 12.11 3.92
N LYS A 171 11.31 12.68 3.48
CA LYS A 171 12.58 12.51 4.21
C LYS A 171 12.45 13.15 5.58
N THR A 172 12.70 12.36 6.61
CA THR A 172 12.73 12.79 7.99
C THR A 172 14.16 13.17 8.42
N GLY A 173 14.30 13.88 9.53
CA GLY A 173 15.61 14.41 9.97
C GLY A 173 16.67 13.32 10.22
N ASN A 174 16.94 13.02 11.50
CA ASN A 174 17.97 12.04 11.88
C ASN A 174 17.45 10.59 11.98
N ARG A 175 16.21 10.33 11.58
CA ARG A 175 15.55 9.03 11.65
C ARG A 175 15.33 8.47 10.26
N THR A 176 15.35 7.16 10.13
CA THR A 176 15.08 6.44 8.88
C THR A 176 13.59 6.25 8.58
N TRP A 177 12.74 7.10 9.17
CA TRP A 177 11.28 7.07 9.00
C TRP A 177 10.78 7.49 7.62
N GLY A 178 11.65 8.12 6.84
CA GLY A 178 11.35 8.52 5.45
C GLY A 178 11.96 7.59 4.40
N GLU A 179 12.44 6.41 4.81
CA GLU A 179 13.03 5.44 3.90
C GLU A 179 11.99 4.42 3.45
N PRO A 180 11.59 4.42 2.17
CA PRO A 180 10.57 3.51 1.64
C PRO A 180 11.08 2.08 1.44
N GLY A 181 12.27 1.77 1.94
CA GLY A 181 13.00 0.57 1.58
C GLY A 181 13.67 0.70 0.21
N ASP A 182 14.11 -0.43 -0.35
CA ASP A 182 14.95 -0.44 -1.53
C ASP A 182 14.62 -1.71 -2.37
N GLY A 183 15.27 -1.83 -3.53
CA GLY A 183 15.16 -3.01 -4.39
C GLY A 183 15.86 -4.24 -3.83
N GLY A 184 16.78 -4.04 -2.86
CA GLY A 184 17.58 -5.12 -2.30
C GLY A 184 18.31 -5.92 -3.39
N PHE A 185 18.45 -7.21 -3.20
CA PHE A 185 19.07 -8.09 -4.19
C PHE A 185 18.26 -8.25 -5.51
N LEU A 186 17.04 -7.72 -5.57
CA LEU A 186 16.25 -7.67 -6.81
C LEU A 186 16.69 -6.56 -7.76
N GLY A 187 17.49 -5.61 -7.25
CA GLY A 187 18.09 -4.53 -8.02
C GLY A 187 17.24 -3.26 -8.12
N VAL A 188 17.85 -2.22 -8.66
CA VAL A 188 17.31 -0.85 -8.73
C VAL A 188 16.03 -0.74 -9.57
N ALA A 189 15.82 -1.62 -10.53
CA ALA A 189 14.61 -1.63 -11.36
C ALA A 189 13.31 -1.88 -10.57
N HIS A 190 13.43 -2.47 -9.38
CA HIS A 190 12.30 -2.76 -8.48
C HIS A 190 12.26 -1.83 -7.26
N ALA A 191 13.25 -0.96 -7.10
CA ALA A 191 13.29 0.01 -6.01
C ALA A 191 12.10 0.97 -6.04
N PRO A 192 11.69 1.53 -4.90
CA PRO A 192 10.62 2.53 -4.86
C PRO A 192 10.99 3.80 -5.66
N PHE A 193 10.09 4.24 -6.51
CA PHE A 193 10.20 5.54 -7.18
C PHE A 193 9.66 6.61 -6.22
N ASN A 194 10.56 7.35 -5.57
CA ASN A 194 10.17 8.35 -4.59
C ASN A 194 9.75 9.66 -5.28
N LEU A 195 8.49 10.05 -5.11
CA LEU A 195 7.87 11.23 -5.70
C LEU A 195 7.95 12.48 -4.81
N ILE A 196 8.32 12.33 -3.53
CA ILE A 196 8.35 13.42 -2.57
C ILE A 196 9.80 13.66 -2.12
N GLY A 197 10.25 14.89 -2.31
CA GLY A 197 11.55 15.36 -1.80
C GLY A 197 11.47 15.78 -0.32
N ARG A 198 12.49 16.50 0.15
CA ARG A 198 12.57 17.03 1.50
C ARG A 198 11.54 18.13 1.78
N GLU A 199 11.11 18.83 0.74
CA GLU A 199 10.09 19.88 0.79
C GLU A 199 8.73 19.32 0.40
N ALA A 200 7.69 19.66 1.13
CA ALA A 200 6.35 19.11 1.03
C ALA A 200 5.69 19.22 -0.37
N ARG A 201 6.23 20.08 -1.23
CA ARG A 201 5.69 20.35 -2.58
C ARG A 201 6.69 20.22 -3.71
N SER A 202 7.92 19.77 -3.45
CA SER A 202 8.87 19.57 -4.55
C SER A 202 8.44 18.38 -5.40
N ARG A 203 7.52 18.63 -6.33
CA ARG A 203 7.34 17.74 -7.48
C ARG A 203 8.67 17.72 -8.23
N PRO A 204 9.14 16.57 -8.70
CA PRO A 204 10.32 16.55 -9.53
C PRO A 204 10.05 17.43 -10.76
N GLU A 205 10.61 18.64 -10.78
CA GLU A 205 10.49 19.59 -11.90
C GLU A 205 10.97 19.01 -13.24
N ASN A 206 11.68 17.89 -13.19
CA ASN A 206 12.29 17.20 -14.32
C ASN A 206 11.45 16.06 -14.92
N MET A 207 10.19 15.90 -14.55
CA MET A 207 9.33 14.85 -15.14
C MET A 207 8.76 15.22 -16.52
N THR A 208 9.01 16.43 -17.00
CA THR A 208 8.59 16.89 -18.33
C THR A 208 9.79 17.14 -19.23
N LEU A 209 9.66 16.85 -20.51
CA LEU A 209 10.67 17.13 -21.53
C LEU A 209 10.77 18.64 -21.81
N ASN A 210 11.56 19.36 -21.04
CA ASN A 210 11.83 20.78 -21.34
C ASN A 210 12.81 20.90 -22.52
N GLY A 211 12.30 21.40 -23.66
CA GLY A 211 13.14 21.76 -24.84
C GLY A 211 13.63 20.58 -25.68
N ILE A 212 13.22 19.34 -25.42
CA ILE A 212 13.56 18.18 -26.25
C ILE A 212 12.26 17.63 -26.87
N THR A 213 12.22 17.52 -28.20
CA THR A 213 11.09 16.89 -28.88
C THR A 213 11.10 15.37 -28.69
N LEU A 214 9.91 14.76 -28.66
CA LEU A 214 9.75 13.29 -28.59
C LEU A 214 10.58 12.57 -29.65
N GLU A 215 10.69 13.11 -30.83
CA GLU A 215 11.46 12.57 -31.96
C GLU A 215 12.97 12.52 -31.64
N LYS A 216 13.55 13.61 -31.15
CA LYS A 216 14.95 13.67 -30.70
C LYS A 216 15.26 12.75 -29.52
N LEU A 217 14.27 12.55 -28.65
CA LEU A 217 14.41 11.63 -27.54
C LEU A 217 14.38 10.18 -28.00
N GLN A 218 13.51 9.82 -28.96
CA GLN A 218 13.43 8.49 -29.57
C GLN A 218 14.72 8.14 -30.33
N ASP A 219 15.31 9.08 -31.05
CA ASP A 219 16.59 8.88 -31.75
C ASP A 219 17.75 8.62 -30.78
N ARG A 220 17.86 9.39 -29.71
CA ARG A 220 18.85 9.15 -28.66
C ARG A 220 18.65 7.80 -27.96
N THR A 221 17.39 7.42 -27.74
CA THR A 221 17.04 6.13 -27.12
C THR A 221 17.35 4.96 -28.05
N SER A 222 17.16 5.10 -29.35
CA SER A 222 17.51 4.07 -30.33
C SER A 222 19.02 3.86 -30.39
N LEU A 223 19.81 4.94 -30.30
CA LEU A 223 21.27 4.90 -30.24
C LEU A 223 21.76 4.25 -28.92
N MET A 224 21.20 4.62 -27.78
CA MET A 224 21.49 3.98 -26.49
C MET A 224 21.18 2.49 -26.53
N ARG A 225 20.02 2.06 -27.03
CA ARG A 225 19.65 0.65 -27.18
C ARG A 225 20.60 -0.13 -28.09
N SER A 226 21.19 0.53 -29.07
CA SER A 226 22.20 -0.10 -29.97
C SER A 226 23.52 -0.33 -29.24
N LEU A 227 23.96 0.64 -28.42
CA LEU A 227 25.13 0.52 -27.56
C LEU A 227 24.92 -0.50 -26.45
N ASP A 228 23.73 -0.55 -25.86
CA ASP A 228 23.38 -1.46 -24.77
C ASP A 228 23.22 -2.91 -25.27
N ARG A 229 22.81 -3.13 -26.53
CA ARG A 229 22.86 -4.46 -27.16
C ARG A 229 24.29 -5.01 -27.24
N PHE A 230 25.24 -4.16 -27.62
CA PHE A 230 26.64 -4.53 -27.67
C PHE A 230 27.23 -4.83 -26.28
N ARG A 231 26.76 -4.12 -25.24
CA ARG A 231 27.15 -4.37 -23.84
C ARG A 231 26.50 -5.62 -23.25
N ARG A 232 25.25 -5.95 -23.60
CA ARG A 232 24.54 -7.17 -23.13
C ARG A 232 25.21 -8.45 -23.54
N ASP A 233 25.78 -8.48 -24.77
CA ASP A 233 26.54 -9.63 -25.25
C ASP A 233 27.80 -9.89 -24.40
N ALA A 234 28.22 -8.89 -23.61
CA ALA A 234 29.34 -8.96 -22.69
C ALA A 234 28.93 -9.11 -21.20
N ASP A 235 27.66 -8.92 -20.83
CA ASP A 235 27.17 -8.98 -19.43
C ASP A 235 26.57 -10.33 -19.06
N GLN A 236 27.38 -11.21 -18.48
CA GLN A 236 26.95 -12.52 -17.99
C GLN A 236 26.18 -12.48 -16.65
N ARG A 237 25.92 -11.30 -16.06
CA ARG A 237 25.39 -11.16 -14.69
C ARG A 237 23.98 -10.60 -14.58
N GLY A 238 23.27 -10.33 -15.68
CA GLY A 238 21.88 -9.83 -15.68
C GLY A 238 21.66 -8.40 -15.12
N GLN A 239 22.73 -7.67 -14.83
CA GLN A 239 22.64 -6.28 -14.33
C GLN A 239 22.10 -5.33 -15.40
N MET A 240 22.33 -5.63 -16.67
CA MET A 240 21.86 -4.81 -17.79
C MET A 240 20.36 -4.92 -18.02
N ASP A 241 19.75 -6.08 -17.75
CA ASP A 241 18.29 -6.24 -17.85
C ASP A 241 17.56 -5.32 -16.88
N SER A 242 18.10 -5.15 -15.66
CA SER A 242 17.56 -4.23 -14.67
C SER A 242 17.68 -2.76 -15.11
N LEU A 243 18.78 -2.40 -15.77
CA LEU A 243 19.00 -1.06 -16.30
C LEU A 243 18.05 -0.76 -17.47
N ASP A 244 17.78 -1.74 -18.32
CA ASP A 244 16.83 -1.62 -19.43
C ASP A 244 15.40 -1.38 -18.94
N ILE A 245 14.95 -2.13 -17.92
CA ILE A 245 13.64 -1.95 -17.33
C ILE A 245 13.52 -0.55 -16.73
N TYR A 246 14.54 -0.09 -16.01
CA TYR A 246 14.56 1.26 -15.44
C TYR A 246 14.55 2.35 -16.52
N THR A 247 15.31 2.17 -17.60
CA THR A 247 15.33 3.08 -18.74
C THR A 247 13.98 3.14 -19.44
N GLN A 248 13.31 1.99 -19.63
CA GLN A 248 11.96 1.93 -20.20
C GLN A 248 10.94 2.62 -19.30
N GLN A 249 11.03 2.46 -17.98
CA GLN A 249 10.18 3.17 -17.03
C GLN A 249 10.39 4.69 -17.12
N ALA A 250 11.65 5.14 -17.07
CA ALA A 250 11.97 6.56 -17.17
C ALA A 250 11.43 7.16 -18.48
N MET A 251 11.58 6.46 -19.59
CA MET A 251 11.04 6.87 -20.88
C MET A 251 9.50 6.92 -20.90
N GLY A 252 8.85 5.91 -20.35
CA GLY A 252 7.38 5.87 -20.23
C GLY A 252 6.85 7.05 -19.42
N ILE A 253 7.50 7.37 -18.31
CA ILE A 253 7.15 8.53 -17.45
C ILE A 253 7.34 9.85 -18.22
N LEU A 254 8.47 10.02 -18.90
CA LEU A 254 8.81 11.27 -19.60
C LEU A 254 7.97 11.52 -20.87
N THR A 255 7.42 10.47 -21.47
CA THR A 255 6.66 10.57 -22.74
C THR A 255 5.15 10.66 -22.56
N THR A 256 4.63 10.53 -21.35
CA THR A 256 3.19 10.58 -21.07
C THR A 256 2.88 11.54 -19.92
N SER A 257 1.68 12.14 -19.92
CA SER A 257 1.19 12.96 -18.82
C SER A 257 0.59 12.13 -17.68
N ARG A 258 0.45 10.80 -17.84
CA ARG A 258 -0.37 9.95 -16.94
C ARG A 258 0.04 10.00 -15.48
N LEU A 259 1.35 10.01 -15.19
CA LEU A 259 1.85 10.15 -13.82
C LEU A 259 1.58 11.56 -13.28
N ILE A 260 1.82 12.58 -14.08
CA ILE A 260 1.55 13.98 -13.70
C ILE A 260 0.06 14.17 -13.43
N ASP A 261 -0.80 13.60 -14.30
CA ASP A 261 -2.24 13.65 -14.16
C ASP A 261 -2.72 12.94 -12.87
N ALA A 262 -2.12 11.81 -12.51
CA ALA A 262 -2.41 11.11 -11.27
C ALA A 262 -2.02 11.93 -10.02
N LEU A 263 -0.95 12.74 -10.10
CA LEU A 263 -0.46 13.60 -9.04
C LEU A 263 -1.17 14.95 -8.97
N ASP A 264 -1.94 15.31 -9.98
CA ASP A 264 -2.65 16.58 -10.05
C ASP A 264 -4.03 16.47 -9.43
N LEU A 265 -4.16 16.89 -8.16
CA LEU A 265 -5.44 16.87 -7.43
C LEU A 265 -6.46 17.87 -8.00
N SER A 266 -6.06 18.84 -8.81
CA SER A 266 -7.00 19.74 -9.48
C SER A 266 -7.87 19.03 -10.53
N LYS A 267 -7.44 17.83 -10.96
CA LYS A 267 -8.19 16.93 -11.86
C LYS A 267 -9.14 15.98 -11.15
N GLU A 268 -9.17 16.00 -9.82
CA GLU A 268 -10.14 15.23 -9.04
C GLU A 268 -11.37 16.09 -8.72
N ASP A 269 -12.51 15.47 -8.46
CA ASP A 269 -13.69 16.18 -7.97
C ASP A 269 -13.34 16.88 -6.64
N PRO A 270 -13.50 18.21 -6.54
CA PRO A 270 -13.17 18.96 -5.33
C PRO A 270 -13.87 18.44 -4.07
N ARG A 271 -15.07 17.84 -4.22
CA ARG A 271 -15.82 17.24 -3.10
C ARG A 271 -15.13 15.98 -2.58
N ILE A 272 -14.51 15.21 -3.48
CA ILE A 272 -13.72 14.02 -3.11
C ILE A 272 -12.44 14.45 -2.40
N VAL A 273 -11.71 15.43 -2.93
CA VAL A 273 -10.50 15.96 -2.29
C VAL A 273 -10.85 16.51 -0.88
N ALA A 274 -11.92 17.28 -0.75
CA ALA A 274 -12.36 17.83 0.53
C ALA A 274 -12.73 16.76 1.57
N ARG A 275 -13.20 15.57 1.14
CA ARG A 275 -13.53 14.44 2.03
C ARG A 275 -12.31 13.98 2.84
N TYR A 276 -11.10 14.02 2.26
CA TYR A 276 -9.87 13.61 2.93
C TYR A 276 -9.47 14.56 4.07
N GLY A 277 -9.94 15.80 4.07
CA GLY A 277 -9.67 16.79 5.12
C GLY A 277 -8.55 17.77 4.73
N GLN A 278 -8.03 18.45 5.75
CA GLN A 278 -7.01 19.48 5.55
C GLN A 278 -5.63 18.95 5.89
N SER A 279 -4.72 19.06 4.95
CA SER A 279 -3.30 18.78 5.14
C SER A 279 -2.60 19.90 5.90
N SER A 280 -1.54 19.58 6.61
CA SER A 280 -0.58 20.54 7.12
C SER A 280 0.80 20.21 6.56
N GLU A 281 1.47 21.21 5.98
CA GLU A 281 2.82 21.06 5.43
C GLU A 281 3.91 21.13 6.52
N ALA A 282 3.51 21.49 7.75
CA ALA A 282 4.44 21.62 8.85
C ALA A 282 4.97 20.25 9.28
N PHE A 283 6.27 20.05 9.14
CA PHE A 283 6.93 18.86 9.64
C PHE A 283 6.77 18.74 11.16
N GLN A 284 6.38 17.57 11.62
CA GLN A 284 6.28 17.27 13.04
C GLN A 284 7.67 16.91 13.57
N ARG A 285 8.49 17.92 13.89
CA ARG A 285 9.90 17.77 14.29
C ARG A 285 10.70 16.93 13.29
N ASP A 286 11.21 15.76 13.75
CA ASP A 286 11.97 14.79 12.99
C ASP A 286 11.08 13.77 12.24
N GLY A 287 9.76 13.87 12.34
CA GLY A 287 8.78 13.06 11.61
C GLY A 287 8.33 13.68 10.28
N ALA A 288 7.25 13.15 9.72
CA ALA A 288 6.64 13.64 8.49
C ALA A 288 5.59 14.74 8.76
N PRO A 289 5.17 15.52 7.77
CA PRO A 289 4.00 16.38 7.88
C PRO A 289 2.71 15.54 7.80
N PRO A 290 1.60 15.97 8.45
CA PRO A 290 0.33 15.27 8.38
C PRO A 290 -0.43 15.62 7.08
N MET A 291 0.04 15.06 5.97
CA MET A 291 -0.49 15.30 4.62
C MET A 291 -1.59 14.28 4.28
N VAL A 292 -2.83 14.59 4.60
CA VAL A 292 -3.98 13.74 4.25
C VAL A 292 -4.24 13.65 2.74
N GLU A 293 -3.78 14.63 1.97
CA GLU A 293 -3.83 14.59 0.50
C GLU A 293 -3.08 13.39 -0.08
N ASN A 294 -2.04 12.90 0.60
CA ASN A 294 -1.28 11.74 0.14
C ASN A 294 -2.12 10.45 0.14
N PHE A 295 -3.17 10.35 0.94
CA PHE A 295 -4.11 9.23 0.86
C PHE A 295 -4.90 9.28 -0.47
N CYS A 296 -5.34 10.46 -0.88
CA CYS A 296 -5.99 10.65 -2.19
C CYS A 296 -5.02 10.38 -3.34
N LEU A 297 -3.78 10.89 -3.26
CA LEU A 297 -2.75 10.62 -4.26
C LEU A 297 -2.41 9.14 -4.37
N ALA A 298 -2.32 8.42 -3.25
CA ALA A 298 -2.08 6.97 -3.25
C ALA A 298 -3.19 6.22 -3.99
N ARG A 299 -4.47 6.56 -3.75
CA ARG A 299 -5.59 5.98 -4.49
C ARG A 299 -5.50 6.30 -5.99
N ARG A 300 -5.21 7.55 -6.37
CA ARG A 300 -5.06 7.95 -7.77
C ARG A 300 -3.90 7.25 -8.48
N LEU A 301 -2.79 7.04 -7.77
CA LEU A 301 -1.63 6.31 -8.30
C LEU A 301 -1.96 4.83 -8.54
N VAL A 302 -2.70 4.16 -7.65
CA VAL A 302 -3.10 2.78 -7.89
C VAL A 302 -4.11 2.68 -9.03
N GLU A 303 -5.06 3.61 -9.17
CA GLU A 303 -5.93 3.69 -10.36
C GLU A 303 -5.14 3.90 -11.65
N ALA A 304 -4.07 4.69 -11.61
CA ALA A 304 -3.22 4.94 -12.77
C ALA A 304 -2.35 3.74 -13.15
N GLY A 305 -2.15 2.76 -12.26
CA GLY A 305 -1.42 1.52 -12.54
C GLY A 305 -0.25 1.21 -11.60
N ALA A 306 -0.04 1.97 -10.52
CA ALA A 306 0.90 1.57 -9.48
C ALA A 306 0.37 0.33 -8.74
N ARG A 307 1.28 -0.60 -8.41
CA ARG A 307 0.92 -1.82 -7.67
C ARG A 307 1.28 -1.76 -6.20
N PHE A 308 2.20 -0.89 -5.84
CA PHE A 308 2.56 -0.65 -4.46
C PHE A 308 2.81 0.84 -4.25
N VAL A 309 2.10 1.44 -3.29
CA VAL A 309 2.30 2.84 -2.91
C VAL A 309 2.55 2.90 -1.42
N SER A 310 3.73 3.39 -1.02
CA SER A 310 4.06 3.64 0.38
C SER A 310 3.99 5.14 0.70
N LEU A 311 3.51 5.47 1.89
CA LEU A 311 3.52 6.84 2.41
C LEU A 311 3.78 6.84 3.92
N ASN A 312 4.36 7.92 4.44
CA ASN A 312 4.46 8.18 5.87
C ASN A 312 3.55 9.35 6.27
N PHE A 313 3.00 9.27 7.48
CA PHE A 313 2.04 10.26 7.97
C PHE A 313 2.36 10.71 9.38
N SER A 314 2.61 12.00 9.56
CA SER A 314 2.84 12.67 10.84
C SER A 314 4.05 12.12 11.62
N ARG A 315 4.00 12.25 12.93
CA ARG A 315 4.96 11.74 13.91
C ARG A 315 4.19 11.20 15.11
N TRP A 316 4.59 10.04 15.59
CA TRP A 316 3.92 9.38 16.72
C TRP A 316 4.85 9.14 17.91
N ASP A 317 6.08 9.67 17.84
CA ASP A 317 7.08 9.55 18.91
C ASP A 317 6.92 10.66 19.96
N TRP A 318 5.83 10.59 20.72
CA TRP A 318 5.47 11.55 21.74
C TRP A 318 5.51 10.92 23.13
N HIS A 319 6.63 11.10 23.86
CA HIS A 319 6.83 10.45 25.16
C HIS A 319 7.20 11.42 26.29
N GLY A 320 7.03 12.74 26.12
CA GLY A 320 7.12 13.72 27.19
C GLY A 320 7.93 14.95 26.85
N SER A 321 9.25 14.93 26.93
CA SER A 321 10.11 16.12 26.75
C SER A 321 10.02 16.78 25.37
N ASP A 322 9.61 16.04 24.37
CA ASP A 322 9.52 16.45 22.98
C ASP A 322 8.08 16.57 22.45
N GLY A 323 7.11 16.42 23.33
CA GLY A 323 5.68 16.49 23.11
C GLY A 323 4.92 15.40 23.87
N MET A 324 3.74 15.76 24.36
CA MET A 324 2.90 14.84 25.13
C MET A 324 1.98 14.04 24.22
N ASN A 325 1.81 12.74 24.53
CA ASN A 325 1.00 11.82 23.76
C ASN A 325 -0.45 12.31 23.54
N TYR A 326 -1.16 12.62 24.63
CA TYR A 326 -2.59 12.95 24.53
C TYR A 326 -2.91 14.24 23.76
N PRO A 327 -2.23 15.38 23.98
CA PRO A 327 -2.41 16.57 23.17
C PRO A 327 -2.15 16.30 21.68
N LYS A 328 -1.10 15.53 21.36
CA LYS A 328 -0.77 15.19 19.99
C LYS A 328 -1.75 14.20 19.35
N CYS A 329 -2.24 13.23 20.10
CA CYS A 329 -3.31 12.36 19.62
C CYS A 329 -4.61 13.13 19.33
N ARG A 330 -4.97 14.13 20.17
CA ARG A 330 -6.13 15.01 19.89
C ARG A 330 -5.99 15.81 18.61
N GLU A 331 -4.76 16.11 18.20
CA GLU A 331 -4.45 16.82 16.97
C GLU A 331 -4.40 15.89 15.75
N GLU A 332 -3.68 14.75 15.85
CA GLU A 332 -3.33 13.91 14.70
C GLU A 332 -4.31 12.75 14.45
N CYS A 333 -4.90 12.15 15.51
CA CYS A 333 -5.83 11.04 15.32
C CYS A 333 -7.07 11.41 14.52
N PRO A 334 -7.73 12.57 14.72
CA PRO A 334 -8.89 12.97 13.92
C PRO A 334 -8.53 13.19 12.43
N ARG A 335 -7.32 13.67 12.13
CA ARG A 335 -6.83 13.81 10.74
C ARG A 335 -6.62 12.44 10.10
N LEU A 336 -6.00 11.52 10.85
CA LEU A 336 -5.80 10.14 10.40
C LEU A 336 -7.14 9.41 10.19
N ASP A 337 -8.07 9.55 11.14
CA ASP A 337 -9.43 8.99 11.05
C ASP A 337 -10.15 9.47 9.79
N GLN A 338 -10.11 10.77 9.52
CA GLN A 338 -10.74 11.36 8.34
C GLN A 338 -10.09 10.87 7.05
N GLY A 339 -8.76 10.87 6.97
CA GLY A 339 -8.03 10.42 5.79
C GLY A 339 -8.25 8.94 5.48
N LEU A 340 -8.25 8.08 6.50
CA LEU A 340 -8.51 6.64 6.35
C LEU A 340 -9.95 6.35 5.96
N ALA A 341 -10.91 7.00 6.62
CA ALA A 341 -12.32 6.85 6.29
C ALA A 341 -12.61 7.30 4.85
N ALA A 342 -12.02 8.41 4.41
CA ALA A 342 -12.13 8.90 3.04
C ALA A 342 -11.53 7.92 2.04
N LEU A 343 -10.31 7.42 2.31
CA LEU A 343 -9.62 6.45 1.44
C LEU A 343 -10.44 5.18 1.25
N VAL A 344 -10.89 4.57 2.35
CA VAL A 344 -11.63 3.31 2.29
C VAL A 344 -13.00 3.50 1.63
N THR A 345 -13.69 4.61 1.91
CA THR A 345 -14.95 4.95 1.24
C THR A 345 -14.74 5.11 -0.27
N ASP A 346 -13.70 5.84 -0.67
CA ASP A 346 -13.40 6.13 -2.08
C ASP A 346 -13.04 4.84 -2.84
N LEU A 347 -12.29 3.92 -2.23
CA LEU A 347 -12.01 2.60 -2.80
C LEU A 347 -13.29 1.79 -3.02
N HIS A 348 -14.20 1.78 -2.04
CA HIS A 348 -15.49 1.09 -2.17
C HIS A 348 -16.41 1.72 -3.22
N GLU A 349 -16.54 3.06 -3.23
CA GLU A 349 -17.38 3.78 -4.21
C GLU A 349 -16.91 3.54 -5.64
N ARG A 350 -15.62 3.26 -5.85
CA ARG A 350 -14.99 2.99 -7.15
C ARG A 350 -14.89 1.49 -7.50
N GLY A 351 -15.34 0.60 -6.60
CA GLY A 351 -15.23 -0.85 -6.80
C GLY A 351 -13.79 -1.37 -6.76
N LEU A 352 -12.88 -0.65 -6.10
CA LEU A 352 -11.47 -1.02 -5.97
C LEU A 352 -11.18 -1.80 -4.69
N ASP A 353 -12.16 -1.96 -3.80
CA ASP A 353 -12.02 -2.64 -2.51
C ASP A 353 -11.65 -4.13 -2.63
N GLN A 354 -11.95 -4.76 -3.78
CA GLN A 354 -11.55 -6.14 -4.06
C GLN A 354 -10.12 -6.26 -4.58
N ASP A 355 -9.54 -5.17 -5.09
CA ASP A 355 -8.27 -5.18 -5.79
C ASP A 355 -7.16 -4.41 -5.06
N VAL A 356 -7.52 -3.48 -4.18
CA VAL A 356 -6.57 -2.62 -3.45
C VAL A 356 -6.59 -2.94 -1.97
N SER A 357 -5.49 -3.47 -1.46
CA SER A 357 -5.26 -3.68 -0.03
C SER A 357 -4.67 -2.42 0.59
N VAL A 358 -5.14 -2.05 1.77
CA VAL A 358 -4.57 -0.97 2.59
C VAL A 358 -4.03 -1.57 3.88
N VAL A 359 -2.84 -1.17 4.29
CA VAL A 359 -2.27 -1.46 5.61
C VAL A 359 -1.82 -0.17 6.28
N VAL A 360 -2.14 -0.02 7.57
CA VAL A 360 -1.74 1.12 8.41
C VAL A 360 -1.09 0.59 9.67
N TRP A 361 0.15 0.94 9.91
CA TRP A 361 0.92 0.47 11.06
C TRP A 361 2.08 1.38 11.42
N GLY A 362 2.68 1.15 12.57
CA GLY A 362 3.96 1.72 12.98
C GLY A 362 4.96 0.62 13.30
N GLU A 363 6.19 1.02 13.59
CA GLU A 363 7.31 0.10 13.85
C GLU A 363 7.19 -0.62 15.21
N PHE A 364 6.50 -0.03 16.21
CA PHE A 364 6.21 -0.62 17.52
C PHE A 364 5.03 0.12 18.18
N GLY A 365 4.54 -0.42 19.29
CA GLY A 365 3.50 0.23 20.11
C GLY A 365 4.07 1.05 21.26
N ARG A 366 3.20 1.40 22.23
CA ARG A 366 3.55 2.23 23.38
C ARG A 366 3.27 1.53 24.69
N THR A 367 4.02 1.91 25.77
CA THR A 367 3.84 1.31 27.09
C THR A 367 2.39 1.38 27.55
N PRO A 368 1.88 0.28 28.15
CA PRO A 368 0.55 0.30 28.77
C PRO A 368 0.46 1.33 29.88
N LYS A 369 1.44 1.35 30.77
CA LYS A 369 1.47 2.32 31.87
C LYS A 369 1.94 3.70 31.38
N ILE A 370 1.15 4.71 31.73
CA ILE A 370 1.46 6.12 31.48
C ILE A 370 2.66 6.52 32.32
N ASN A 371 3.62 7.21 31.71
CA ASN A 371 4.83 7.68 32.37
C ASN A 371 4.61 9.00 33.15
N GLY A 372 5.63 9.47 33.87
CA GLY A 372 5.56 10.68 34.70
C GLY A 372 5.30 11.98 33.91
N ASN A 373 5.41 11.96 32.60
CA ASN A 373 5.15 13.09 31.70
C ASN A 373 3.76 13.05 31.06
N ASN A 374 2.83 12.28 31.62
CA ASN A 374 1.50 12.04 31.02
C ASN A 374 1.58 11.58 29.56
N SER A 375 2.48 10.64 29.29
CA SER A 375 2.75 10.09 27.95
C SER A 375 3.01 8.59 28.05
N ARG A 376 3.40 7.97 26.92
CA ARG A 376 3.77 6.56 26.87
C ARG A 376 5.14 6.39 26.22
N ASP A 377 5.96 5.51 26.79
CA ASP A 377 7.28 5.17 26.27
C ASP A 377 7.20 4.09 25.17
N HIS A 378 8.34 3.70 24.59
CA HIS A 378 8.42 2.68 23.56
C HIS A 378 8.08 1.29 24.10
N TRP A 379 7.29 0.52 23.31
CA TRP A 379 6.88 -0.82 23.70
C TRP A 379 6.80 -1.76 22.49
N PRO A 380 7.89 -2.51 22.20
CA PRO A 380 7.91 -3.42 21.03
C PRO A 380 7.13 -4.71 21.22
N GLN A 381 6.66 -5.04 22.43
CA GLN A 381 5.99 -6.29 22.76
C GLN A 381 4.56 -6.39 22.20
N ALA A 382 3.90 -5.25 22.01
CA ALA A 382 2.54 -5.21 21.46
C ALA A 382 2.33 -3.99 20.58
N ASN A 383 1.64 -4.19 19.47
CA ASN A 383 1.31 -3.15 18.51
C ASN A 383 -0.01 -3.51 17.81
N THR A 384 -0.54 -2.63 16.99
CA THR A 384 -1.74 -2.85 16.19
C THR A 384 -1.46 -2.49 14.73
N ALA A 385 -1.96 -3.30 13.81
CA ALA A 385 -2.09 -2.95 12.41
C ALA A 385 -3.57 -2.85 12.02
N VAL A 386 -3.87 -1.93 11.11
CA VAL A 386 -5.20 -1.80 10.50
C VAL A 386 -5.12 -2.22 9.05
N LEU A 387 -6.05 -3.07 8.61
CA LEU A 387 -6.13 -3.52 7.22
C LEU A 387 -7.49 -3.16 6.64
N ALA A 388 -7.56 -2.97 5.31
CA ALA A 388 -8.80 -2.78 4.58
C ALA A 388 -8.67 -3.22 3.11
N GLY A 389 -9.78 -3.53 2.47
CA GLY A 389 -9.83 -3.85 1.05
C GLY A 389 -9.14 -5.16 0.66
N GLY A 390 -8.66 -5.25 -0.59
CA GLY A 390 -7.95 -6.41 -1.14
C GLY A 390 -8.75 -7.70 -1.21
N GLY A 391 -10.08 -7.63 -1.14
CA GLY A 391 -10.95 -8.81 -1.07
C GLY A 391 -10.90 -9.54 0.27
N MET A 392 -10.28 -8.96 1.30
CA MET A 392 -10.22 -9.52 2.66
C MET A 392 -11.61 -9.57 3.31
N ARG A 393 -11.83 -10.56 4.16
CA ARG A 393 -12.98 -10.61 5.07
C ARG A 393 -12.81 -9.56 6.16
N THR A 394 -13.42 -8.41 5.99
CA THR A 394 -13.35 -7.25 6.91
C THR A 394 -14.42 -7.33 8.03
N GLY A 395 -14.53 -6.30 8.85
CA GLY A 395 -15.49 -6.24 9.96
C GLY A 395 -15.10 -7.10 11.15
N GLN A 396 -13.82 -7.26 11.44
CA GLN A 396 -13.34 -8.11 12.53
C GLN A 396 -12.07 -7.57 13.20
N ALA A 397 -11.82 -8.05 14.40
CA ALA A 397 -10.56 -7.88 15.12
C ALA A 397 -9.85 -9.22 15.25
N ILE A 398 -8.58 -9.29 14.85
CA ILE A 398 -7.73 -10.46 14.94
C ILE A 398 -6.85 -10.36 16.17
N GLY A 399 -6.89 -11.40 16.98
CA GLY A 399 -6.12 -11.49 18.19
C GLY A 399 -6.53 -10.49 19.27
N SER A 400 -5.88 -10.56 20.39
CA SER A 400 -6.04 -9.60 21.49
C SER A 400 -4.77 -9.51 22.31
N THR A 401 -4.52 -8.34 22.89
CA THR A 401 -3.56 -8.20 23.98
C THR A 401 -4.20 -8.60 25.32
N ASN A 402 -3.38 -8.77 26.34
CA ASN A 402 -3.88 -9.03 27.69
C ASN A 402 -4.69 -7.83 28.23
N ARG A 403 -5.28 -7.97 29.43
CA ARG A 403 -6.16 -6.93 30.02
C ARG A 403 -5.52 -5.56 30.15
N TYR A 404 -4.20 -5.49 30.14
CA TYR A 404 -3.43 -4.23 30.27
C TYR A 404 -2.80 -3.78 28.94
N GLY A 405 -2.89 -4.56 27.87
CA GLY A 405 -2.26 -4.22 26.59
C GLY A 405 -0.75 -4.41 26.53
N GLU A 406 -0.21 -5.24 27.43
CA GLU A 406 1.25 -5.42 27.57
C GLU A 406 1.85 -6.35 26.53
N GLN A 407 1.12 -7.38 26.17
CA GLN A 407 1.56 -8.41 25.23
C GLN A 407 0.39 -9.10 24.56
N PRO A 408 0.58 -9.70 23.38
CA PRO A 408 -0.42 -10.58 22.77
C PRO A 408 -0.81 -11.71 23.72
N GLN A 409 -2.11 -11.92 23.89
CA GLN A 409 -2.68 -13.02 24.67
C GLN A 409 -3.29 -14.09 23.75
N LEU A 410 -4.00 -13.66 22.72
CA LEU A 410 -4.61 -14.56 21.74
C LEU A 410 -4.07 -14.22 20.35
N ARG A 411 -3.78 -15.27 19.58
CA ARG A 411 -3.41 -15.16 18.17
C ARG A 411 -2.32 -14.09 17.92
N PRO A 412 -1.09 -14.23 18.44
CA PRO A 412 0.02 -13.35 18.06
C PRO A 412 0.17 -13.31 16.54
N VAL A 413 0.40 -12.13 15.98
CA VAL A 413 0.59 -11.91 14.55
C VAL A 413 1.94 -11.24 14.33
N THR A 414 2.70 -11.71 13.33
CA THR A 414 3.98 -11.12 12.94
C THR A 414 3.81 -10.15 11.77
N PHE A 415 4.78 -9.24 11.59
CA PHE A 415 4.83 -8.37 10.41
C PHE A 415 4.90 -9.18 9.11
N GLN A 416 5.54 -10.34 9.12
CA GLN A 416 5.64 -11.21 7.97
C GLN A 416 4.32 -11.91 7.62
N GLU A 417 3.47 -12.25 8.60
CA GLU A 417 2.12 -12.78 8.34
C GLU A 417 1.22 -11.71 7.70
N VAL A 418 1.36 -10.44 8.13
CA VAL A 418 0.67 -9.31 7.48
C VAL A 418 1.15 -9.18 6.03
N PHE A 419 2.46 -9.19 5.77
CA PHE A 419 2.97 -9.16 4.39
C PHE A 419 2.54 -10.39 3.57
N ALA A 420 2.54 -11.59 4.16
CA ALA A 420 2.02 -12.80 3.49
C ALA A 420 0.56 -12.61 3.05
N THR A 421 -0.25 -11.97 3.90
CA THR A 421 -1.66 -11.64 3.59
C THR A 421 -1.75 -10.62 2.45
N LEU A 422 -0.98 -9.54 2.52
CA LEU A 422 -0.94 -8.51 1.46
C LEU A 422 -0.49 -9.08 0.11
N TYR A 423 0.52 -9.96 0.12
CA TYR A 423 0.99 -10.66 -1.10
C TYR A 423 -0.09 -11.59 -1.64
N HIS A 424 -0.79 -12.33 -0.78
CA HIS A 424 -1.90 -13.18 -1.19
C HIS A 424 -3.01 -12.36 -1.87
N CYS A 425 -3.44 -11.26 -1.24
CA CYS A 425 -4.43 -10.34 -1.82
C CYS A 425 -3.94 -9.72 -3.15
N ALA A 426 -2.64 -9.47 -3.27
CA ALA A 426 -2.02 -9.01 -4.50
C ALA A 426 -1.87 -10.13 -5.56
N GLY A 427 -2.26 -11.37 -5.27
CA GLY A 427 -2.12 -12.51 -6.19
C GLY A 427 -0.69 -13.03 -6.33
N VAL A 428 0.13 -12.82 -5.31
CA VAL A 428 1.52 -13.32 -5.25
C VAL A 428 1.60 -14.50 -4.29
N ASP A 429 2.05 -15.65 -4.78
CA ASP A 429 2.28 -16.85 -3.95
C ASP A 429 3.57 -16.72 -3.15
N ALA A 430 3.49 -16.07 -1.99
CA ALA A 430 4.63 -15.85 -1.11
C ALA A 430 5.14 -17.14 -0.45
N GLN A 431 4.33 -18.21 -0.41
CA GLN A 431 4.69 -19.48 0.25
C GLN A 431 5.63 -20.33 -0.60
N ASN A 432 5.43 -20.33 -1.91
CA ASN A 432 6.15 -21.21 -2.83
C ASN A 432 7.16 -20.46 -3.71
N THR A 433 7.06 -19.13 -3.78
CA THR A 433 7.96 -18.31 -4.61
C THR A 433 9.33 -18.15 -3.95
N ARG A 434 10.39 -18.46 -4.73
CA ARG A 434 11.79 -18.28 -4.34
C ARG A 434 12.51 -17.51 -5.43
N ILE A 435 13.37 -16.59 -5.03
CA ILE A 435 14.28 -15.88 -5.93
C ILE A 435 15.69 -16.00 -5.36
N PHE A 436 16.65 -16.25 -6.24
CA PHE A 436 18.05 -16.32 -5.83
C PHE A 436 18.61 -14.93 -5.55
N ASP A 437 19.31 -14.79 -4.41
CA ASP A 437 20.06 -13.58 -4.09
C ASP A 437 21.34 -13.48 -4.93
N LEU A 438 22.13 -12.43 -4.70
CA LEU A 438 23.36 -12.18 -5.45
C LEU A 438 24.47 -13.24 -5.21
N SER A 439 24.30 -14.10 -4.21
CA SER A 439 25.21 -15.23 -3.93
C SER A 439 24.66 -16.56 -4.47
N GLY A 440 23.51 -16.56 -5.15
CA GLY A 440 22.87 -17.78 -5.63
C GLY A 440 22.13 -18.57 -4.55
N VAL A 441 21.84 -17.96 -3.41
CA VAL A 441 21.05 -18.59 -2.32
C VAL A 441 19.57 -18.29 -2.54
N PRO A 442 18.66 -19.30 -2.52
CA PRO A 442 17.24 -19.06 -2.68
C PRO A 442 16.68 -18.35 -1.45
N GLN A 443 15.98 -17.24 -1.70
CA GLN A 443 15.33 -16.42 -0.71
C GLN A 443 13.80 -16.46 -0.90
N TYR A 444 13.07 -16.43 0.21
CA TYR A 444 11.61 -16.38 0.24
C TYR A 444 11.13 -14.95 0.45
N LEU A 445 9.91 -14.65 -0.01
CA LEU A 445 9.27 -13.36 0.22
C LEU A 445 9.00 -13.12 1.71
N VAL A 446 8.54 -14.15 2.39
CA VAL A 446 8.41 -14.22 3.85
C VAL A 446 9.10 -15.49 4.34
N ASP A 447 9.58 -15.50 5.57
CA ASP A 447 10.26 -16.68 6.12
C ASP A 447 9.28 -17.87 6.24
N PRO A 448 9.77 -19.10 6.03
CA PRO A 448 8.95 -20.29 6.16
C PRO A 448 8.19 -20.34 7.49
N GLY A 449 6.89 -20.62 7.43
CA GLY A 449 5.99 -20.62 8.59
C GLY A 449 5.06 -19.42 8.69
N ASN A 450 5.45 -18.26 8.13
CA ASN A 450 4.57 -17.11 8.07
C ASN A 450 3.55 -17.27 6.92
N LYS A 451 2.31 -17.49 7.26
CA LYS A 451 1.21 -17.71 6.30
C LYS A 451 0.28 -16.49 6.25
N PRO A 452 -0.47 -16.34 5.17
CA PRO A 452 -1.58 -15.37 5.18
C PRO A 452 -2.51 -15.60 6.36
N LEU A 453 -3.03 -14.54 6.93
CA LEU A 453 -4.01 -14.58 8.01
C LEU A 453 -5.27 -15.29 7.49
N HIS A 454 -5.46 -16.55 7.87
CA HIS A 454 -6.54 -17.39 7.37
C HIS A 454 -7.94 -16.85 7.72
N GLU A 455 -8.00 -15.99 8.72
CA GLU A 455 -9.21 -15.26 9.10
C GLU A 455 -9.66 -14.30 7.99
N LEU A 456 -8.74 -13.84 7.15
CA LEU A 456 -8.95 -12.79 6.14
C LEU A 456 -9.10 -13.32 4.71
N VAL A 457 -8.46 -14.45 4.41
CA VAL A 457 -8.35 -14.98 3.05
C VAL A 457 -9.11 -16.29 2.86
#